data_c15870515089db273ea6d12f3b87eec6
#
_entry.id   c15870515089db273ea6d12f3b87eec6
#
_cell.length_a   1.000
_cell.length_b   1.000
_cell.length_c   1.000
_cell.angle_alpha   90.00
_cell.angle_beta   90.00
_cell.angle_gamma   90.00
#
_symmetry.space_group_name_H-M   'P 1'
#
loop_
_entity.id
_entity.type
_entity.pdbx_description
1 polymer ?
#
loop_
_entity_poly.entity_id
_entity_poly.type
_entity_poly.pdbx_seq_one_letter_code
_entity_poly.pdbx_strand_id
1 'polypeptide(L)'
;MERQIEFDCVVCGITTVDLILGPAILDEPLEKGALHYIDQVQAIVGGITSNSGTALARLGMRTAVLGYIGNDIWAEIIRERLLTEGIDCSGLITHPEMSTSITGIIVDHQNDHAMLCNPGASSQLNRNLIMGQIEMFARSRWALFGYYGLLIELMDDLPFVMKQIKKTGCLTAMDTDNSGISMEPLGRILPHLDLYFPNEIQGKKQTGEGIPEKMINAYRNVGATGILGIKLGPDGALISPQKGKFFKVTAIEPPEKLKDTLGAGDSFFGGLIAGLARGLSIEDAGRLAAATGACNVSAAGGTAGLRSYYETAMLAGISNQNANISLSLNLAGEETDLAFRQEEIEILHIPLIKEMALMQKKLGGRLIVFLAGPPGSGKTALTALWEDLTKQGIIDVPLQPLPMDGFHYPNDFLDQKNIIVNGRELPLRKIKGSPETFNLKEIQARLSEVRSGKPSYWPVYDRQLHDPVTDAISVIDNGILVLEGNYLLLDEIGWRELHRHADKLIFINGPESIMRKNVVKRHQRGGLSLEESIIRYNLVDHQNYKLVNTNLKEVNTILQIDENCNIRLVS
;
A
#
# COMPACT_ATOMS: atom_id res chain seq x y z
N MET A 1 10.87 -26.87 11.56
CA MET A 1 9.80 -25.86 11.63
C MET A 1 10.06 -24.85 10.52
N GLU A 2 9.08 -24.59 9.66
CA GLU A 2 9.20 -23.53 8.67
C GLU A 2 9.30 -22.19 9.40
N ARG A 3 10.19 -21.33 8.91
CA ARG A 3 10.42 -20.00 9.46
C ARG A 3 9.21 -19.12 9.18
N GLN A 4 8.52 -18.67 10.23
CA GLN A 4 7.39 -17.75 10.08
C GLN A 4 7.92 -16.35 9.73
N ILE A 5 7.66 -15.88 8.52
CA ILE A 5 8.10 -14.57 8.04
C ILE A 5 7.01 -13.53 8.32
N GLU A 6 7.35 -12.55 9.13
CA GLU A 6 6.49 -11.40 9.46
C GLU A 6 6.80 -10.20 8.58
N PHE A 7 8.08 -9.90 8.37
CA PHE A 7 8.53 -8.76 7.57
C PHE A 7 9.26 -9.21 6.31
N ASP A 8 9.05 -8.48 5.22
CA ASP A 8 9.82 -8.70 3.99
C ASP A 8 11.17 -7.98 4.06
N CYS A 9 11.24 -6.83 4.78
CA CYS A 9 12.50 -6.15 5.05
C CYS A 9 12.47 -5.39 6.39
N VAL A 10 13.55 -5.47 7.16
CA VAL A 10 13.85 -4.57 8.28
C VAL A 10 14.93 -3.60 7.82
N VAL A 11 14.65 -2.30 7.89
CA VAL A 11 15.60 -1.23 7.54
C VAL A 11 16.22 -0.67 8.80
N CYS A 12 17.55 -0.75 8.89
CA CYS A 12 18.34 -0.35 10.04
C CYS A 12 19.28 0.80 9.67
N GLY A 13 19.37 1.80 10.52
CA GLY A 13 20.32 2.90 10.32
C GLY A 13 19.79 4.27 10.69
N ILE A 14 20.25 5.28 9.97
CA ILE A 14 19.95 6.66 10.26
C ILE A 14 18.47 6.95 10.01
N THR A 15 17.86 7.58 10.99
CA THR A 15 16.52 8.18 10.94
C THR A 15 16.65 9.63 11.38
N THR A 16 16.25 10.59 10.57
CA THR A 16 16.43 12.03 10.84
C THR A 16 15.19 12.82 10.46
N VAL A 17 15.09 14.04 11.00
CA VAL A 17 14.20 15.06 10.44
C VAL A 17 15.07 16.08 9.72
N ASP A 18 14.80 16.26 8.42
CA ASP A 18 15.45 17.25 7.60
C ASP A 18 14.61 18.52 7.58
N LEU A 19 15.17 19.62 8.11
CA LEU A 19 14.55 20.94 8.13
C LEU A 19 15.07 21.73 6.94
N ILE A 20 14.26 21.86 5.91
CA ILE A 20 14.57 22.67 4.73
C ILE A 20 14.21 24.12 5.04
N LEU A 21 15.21 24.97 4.98
CA LEU A 21 15.17 26.38 5.34
C LEU A 21 15.55 27.22 4.10
N GLY A 22 14.62 28.01 3.57
CA GLY A 22 14.99 28.80 2.41
C GLY A 22 13.84 29.56 1.74
N PRO A 23 14.15 30.26 0.62
CA PRO A 23 15.52 30.48 0.16
C PRO A 23 16.31 31.42 1.07
N ALA A 24 17.64 31.21 1.16
CA ALA A 24 18.59 32.03 1.87
C ALA A 24 19.74 32.45 0.94
N ILE A 25 20.56 33.39 1.33
CA ILE A 25 21.77 33.78 0.57
C ILE A 25 22.93 32.94 1.11
N LEU A 26 23.50 32.06 0.27
CA LEU A 26 24.64 31.22 0.65
C LEU A 26 26.00 31.76 0.21
N ASP A 27 26.02 32.72 -0.72
CA ASP A 27 27.27 33.35 -1.21
C ASP A 27 27.94 34.23 -0.19
N GLU A 28 27.23 34.63 0.89
CA GLU A 28 27.76 35.46 1.96
C GLU A 28 27.73 34.68 3.28
N PRO A 29 28.76 34.81 4.13
CA PRO A 29 28.76 34.22 5.47
C PRO A 29 27.62 34.77 6.33
N LEU A 30 26.97 33.91 7.11
CA LEU A 30 26.02 34.34 8.12
C LEU A 30 26.74 35.24 9.15
N GLU A 31 26.36 36.50 9.23
CA GLU A 31 26.97 37.44 10.17
C GLU A 31 26.54 37.13 11.60
N LYS A 32 27.50 37.23 12.53
CA LYS A 32 27.25 37.01 13.95
C LYS A 32 26.26 38.04 14.50
N GLY A 33 25.12 37.57 15.00
CA GLY A 33 24.07 38.40 15.58
C GLY A 33 23.12 39.05 14.58
N ALA A 34 23.27 38.77 13.28
CA ALA A 34 22.31 39.21 12.27
C ALA A 34 21.05 38.35 12.28
N LEU A 35 19.94 38.97 11.88
CA LEU A 35 18.67 38.31 11.66
C LEU A 35 18.46 38.12 10.15
N HIS A 36 18.39 36.89 9.73
CA HIS A 36 18.12 36.54 8.33
C HIS A 36 16.68 36.03 8.20
N TYR A 37 15.92 36.55 7.24
CA TYR A 37 14.58 36.13 6.94
C TYR A 37 14.60 35.07 5.83
N ILE A 38 13.78 34.06 5.99
CA ILE A 38 13.57 33.00 5.00
C ILE A 38 12.06 32.89 4.74
N ASP A 39 11.67 32.50 3.53
CA ASP A 39 10.27 32.46 3.12
C ASP A 39 9.56 31.17 3.59
N GLN A 40 10.31 30.08 3.72
CA GLN A 40 9.72 28.76 3.94
C GLN A 40 10.56 27.90 4.90
N VAL A 41 9.86 27.17 5.75
CA VAL A 41 10.43 26.10 6.57
C VAL A 41 9.59 24.84 6.33
N GLN A 42 10.26 23.76 5.94
CA GLN A 42 9.62 22.47 5.74
C GLN A 42 10.36 21.41 6.54
N ALA A 43 9.63 20.57 7.29
CA ALA A 43 10.17 19.40 7.96
C ALA A 43 9.82 18.14 7.15
N ILE A 44 10.82 17.35 6.79
CA ILE A 44 10.66 16.06 6.11
C ILE A 44 11.37 14.99 6.92
N VAL A 45 10.80 13.78 6.97
CA VAL A 45 11.49 12.64 7.59
C VAL A 45 12.43 12.03 6.55
N GLY A 46 13.71 12.00 6.90
CA GLY A 46 14.81 11.54 6.06
C GLY A 46 15.57 10.36 6.66
N GLY A 47 16.73 10.09 6.07
CA GLY A 47 17.55 8.94 6.39
C GLY A 47 17.08 7.65 5.70
N ILE A 48 17.92 6.60 5.77
CA ILE A 48 17.69 5.33 5.08
C ILE A 48 16.37 4.67 5.49
N THR A 49 16.01 4.78 6.79
CA THR A 49 14.78 4.19 7.33
C THR A 49 13.53 4.79 6.70
N SER A 50 13.54 6.10 6.43
CA SER A 50 12.46 6.77 5.72
C SER A 50 12.54 6.52 4.21
N ASN A 51 13.66 6.77 3.57
CA ASN A 51 13.78 6.75 2.12
C ASN A 51 13.60 5.36 1.54
N SER A 52 14.45 4.41 1.93
CA SER A 52 14.31 3.01 1.49
C SER A 52 13.10 2.33 2.14
N GLY A 53 12.77 2.67 3.40
CA GLY A 53 11.59 2.13 4.08
C GLY A 53 10.28 2.48 3.35
N THR A 54 10.10 3.75 2.99
CA THR A 54 8.93 4.20 2.22
C THR A 54 8.91 3.60 0.81
N ALA A 55 10.08 3.49 0.14
CA ALA A 55 10.16 2.84 -1.16
C ALA A 55 9.69 1.38 -1.08
N LEU A 56 10.18 0.61 -0.11
CA LEU A 56 9.77 -0.77 0.13
C LEU A 56 8.26 -0.87 0.46
N ALA A 57 7.76 -0.03 1.36
CA ALA A 57 6.35 -0.05 1.78
C ALA A 57 5.41 0.27 0.61
N ARG A 58 5.69 1.32 -0.19
CA ARG A 58 4.89 1.66 -1.38
C ARG A 58 4.97 0.61 -2.49
N LEU A 59 6.08 -0.12 -2.56
CA LEU A 59 6.19 -1.31 -3.41
C LEU A 59 5.51 -2.55 -2.81
N GLY A 60 4.71 -2.41 -1.74
CA GLY A 60 3.89 -3.47 -1.16
C GLY A 60 4.65 -4.45 -0.27
N MET A 61 5.86 -4.09 0.22
CA MET A 61 6.61 -4.92 1.15
C MET A 61 6.19 -4.63 2.60
N ARG A 62 6.03 -5.68 3.41
CA ARG A 62 5.86 -5.56 4.86
C ARG A 62 7.20 -5.10 5.45
N THR A 63 7.27 -3.82 5.77
CA THR A 63 8.52 -3.15 6.14
C THR A 63 8.49 -2.79 7.62
N ALA A 64 9.58 -3.07 8.33
CA ALA A 64 9.83 -2.58 9.68
C ALA A 64 11.10 -1.75 9.70
N VAL A 65 11.24 -0.87 10.70
CA VAL A 65 12.44 -0.07 10.92
C VAL A 65 13.04 -0.34 12.29
N LEU A 66 14.38 -0.28 12.38
CA LEU A 66 15.12 -0.48 13.61
C LEU A 66 16.19 0.60 13.76
N GLY A 67 16.18 1.30 14.90
CA GLY A 67 17.11 2.35 15.20
C GLY A 67 16.79 3.08 16.49
N TYR A 68 17.61 4.09 16.83
CA TYR A 68 17.35 5.00 17.93
C TYR A 68 16.73 6.31 17.45
N ILE A 69 15.77 6.82 18.23
CA ILE A 69 15.22 8.18 18.17
C ILE A 69 15.27 8.80 19.57
N GLY A 70 15.13 10.10 19.69
CA GLY A 70 15.08 10.79 20.97
C GLY A 70 13.72 10.68 21.68
N ASN A 71 13.61 11.39 22.80
CA ASN A 71 12.35 11.58 23.53
C ASN A 71 11.90 13.05 23.34
N ASP A 72 11.51 13.38 22.11
CA ASP A 72 11.18 14.75 21.69
C ASP A 72 10.12 14.76 20.59
N ILE A 73 9.62 15.93 20.24
CA ILE A 73 8.59 16.12 19.22
C ILE A 73 9.01 15.59 17.83
N TRP A 74 10.30 15.57 17.53
CA TRP A 74 10.82 15.10 16.26
C TRP A 74 10.67 13.57 16.14
N ALA A 75 10.81 12.86 17.26
CA ALA A 75 10.54 11.43 17.32
C ALA A 75 9.07 11.09 17.01
N GLU A 76 8.13 11.93 17.47
CA GLU A 76 6.70 11.79 17.18
C GLU A 76 6.42 11.99 15.69
N ILE A 77 7.01 13.03 15.08
CA ILE A 77 6.89 13.31 13.64
C ILE A 77 7.41 12.13 12.81
N ILE A 78 8.57 11.55 13.20
CA ILE A 78 9.13 10.37 12.53
C ILE A 78 8.15 9.18 12.62
N ARG A 79 7.66 8.87 13.82
CA ARG A 79 6.74 7.74 14.02
C ARG A 79 5.45 7.92 13.23
N GLU A 80 4.83 9.08 13.31
CA GLU A 80 3.58 9.37 12.59
C GLU A 80 3.78 9.23 11.08
N ARG A 81 4.87 9.77 10.54
CA ARG A 81 5.16 9.68 9.11
C ARG A 81 5.36 8.24 8.65
N LEU A 82 6.18 7.45 9.36
CA LEU A 82 6.45 6.06 8.99
C LEU A 82 5.20 5.17 9.14
N LEU A 83 4.42 5.36 10.21
CA LEU A 83 3.15 4.66 10.40
C LEU A 83 2.14 4.99 9.30
N THR A 84 2.09 6.24 8.82
CA THR A 84 1.21 6.62 7.70
C THR A 84 1.58 5.88 6.40
N GLU A 85 2.85 5.53 6.21
CA GLU A 85 3.30 4.70 5.08
C GLU A 85 3.10 3.18 5.35
N GLY A 86 2.52 2.80 6.49
CA GLY A 86 2.31 1.40 6.88
C GLY A 86 3.58 0.67 7.31
N ILE A 87 4.60 1.41 7.75
CA ILE A 87 5.88 0.85 8.23
C ILE A 87 5.76 0.54 9.72
N ASP A 88 6.17 -0.66 10.13
CA ASP A 88 6.23 -1.05 11.53
C ASP A 88 7.37 -0.31 12.25
N CYS A 89 7.01 0.41 13.31
CA CYS A 89 7.93 1.22 14.12
C CYS A 89 8.28 0.57 15.46
N SER A 90 7.97 -0.70 15.68
CA SER A 90 8.26 -1.40 16.95
C SER A 90 9.76 -1.47 17.27
N GLY A 91 10.62 -1.44 16.25
CA GLY A 91 12.07 -1.38 16.37
C GLY A 91 12.65 0.03 16.56
N LEU A 92 11.85 1.11 16.53
CA LEU A 92 12.32 2.46 16.86
C LEU A 92 12.33 2.65 18.37
N ILE A 93 13.50 2.54 18.96
CA ILE A 93 13.71 2.59 20.40
C ILE A 93 14.07 4.03 20.82
N THR A 94 13.46 4.52 21.88
CA THR A 94 13.80 5.84 22.45
C THR A 94 15.13 5.76 23.18
N HIS A 95 16.11 6.58 22.77
CA HIS A 95 17.38 6.69 23.47
C HIS A 95 17.21 7.50 24.76
N PRO A 96 17.77 7.06 25.89
CA PRO A 96 17.52 7.71 27.18
C PRO A 96 18.07 9.14 27.30
N GLU A 97 19.14 9.46 26.59
CA GLU A 97 19.89 10.72 26.80
C GLU A 97 20.02 11.56 25.52
N MET A 98 19.89 10.98 24.33
CA MET A 98 20.13 11.69 23.08
C MET A 98 18.83 12.20 22.47
N SER A 99 18.90 13.41 21.87
CA SER A 99 17.81 13.93 21.04
C SER A 99 17.71 13.19 19.71
N THR A 100 16.56 13.29 19.06
CA THR A 100 16.39 12.83 17.68
C THR A 100 17.39 13.52 16.74
N SER A 101 17.86 12.77 15.75
CA SER A 101 18.76 13.30 14.70
C SER A 101 18.03 14.35 13.85
N ILE A 102 18.69 15.46 13.57
CA ILE A 102 18.14 16.57 12.78
C ILE A 102 19.21 17.07 11.81
N THR A 103 18.80 17.33 10.57
CA THR A 103 19.63 18.03 9.57
C THR A 103 18.95 19.32 9.17
N GLY A 104 19.55 20.47 9.46
CA GLY A 104 19.16 21.76 8.87
C GLY A 104 19.75 21.87 7.47
N ILE A 105 18.92 22.00 6.46
CA ILE A 105 19.30 22.17 5.06
C ILE A 105 18.94 23.59 4.64
N ILE A 106 19.94 24.45 4.52
CA ILE A 106 19.77 25.82 4.05
C ILE A 106 19.87 25.80 2.53
N VAL A 107 18.84 26.25 1.83
CA VAL A 107 18.74 26.23 0.36
C VAL A 107 18.70 27.66 -0.15
N ASP A 108 19.43 27.96 -1.24
CA ASP A 108 19.39 29.25 -1.91
C ASP A 108 18.41 29.30 -3.09
N HIS A 109 18.31 30.45 -3.76
CA HIS A 109 17.48 30.64 -4.95
C HIS A 109 17.91 29.83 -6.17
N GLN A 110 19.12 29.26 -6.18
CA GLN A 110 19.68 28.44 -7.26
C GLN A 110 19.55 26.94 -6.96
N ASN A 111 18.97 26.60 -5.79
CA ASN A 111 18.91 25.25 -5.21
C ASN A 111 20.27 24.69 -4.77
N ASP A 112 21.29 25.54 -4.60
CA ASP A 112 22.49 25.16 -3.88
C ASP A 112 22.17 25.07 -2.38
N HIS A 113 22.89 24.25 -1.63
CA HIS A 113 22.55 24.01 -0.24
C HIS A 113 23.76 23.83 0.68
N ALA A 114 23.57 24.24 1.93
CA ALA A 114 24.47 23.94 3.04
C ALA A 114 23.73 23.10 4.09
N MET A 115 24.46 22.19 4.75
CA MET A 115 23.89 21.31 5.76
C MET A 115 24.51 21.48 7.11
N LEU A 116 23.66 21.52 8.15
CA LEU A 116 24.02 21.49 9.56
C LEU A 116 23.41 20.23 10.19
N CYS A 117 24.23 19.26 10.52
CA CYS A 117 23.76 17.95 11.00
C CYS A 117 24.01 17.78 12.49
N ASN A 118 22.96 17.45 13.23
CA ASN A 118 23.05 16.85 14.55
C ASN A 118 22.81 15.35 14.41
N PRO A 119 23.84 14.50 14.59
CA PRO A 119 23.72 13.05 14.39
C PRO A 119 22.80 12.38 15.42
N GLY A 120 22.59 13.00 16.59
CA GLY A 120 21.62 12.60 17.61
C GLY A 120 21.60 11.11 17.95
N ALA A 121 20.40 10.63 18.32
CA ALA A 121 20.21 9.25 18.77
C ALA A 121 20.56 8.20 17.70
N SER A 122 20.33 8.47 16.41
CA SER A 122 20.61 7.50 15.35
C SER A 122 22.08 7.08 15.28
N SER A 123 23.02 7.99 15.62
CA SER A 123 24.46 7.69 15.63
C SER A 123 24.87 6.71 16.75
N GLN A 124 24.01 6.51 17.75
CA GLN A 124 24.25 5.63 18.91
C GLN A 124 23.81 4.18 18.64
N LEU A 125 23.36 3.87 17.43
CA LEU A 125 23.01 2.50 17.06
C LEU A 125 24.22 1.61 17.28
N ASN A 126 24.05 0.58 18.11
CA ASN A 126 25.15 -0.27 18.56
C ASN A 126 24.78 -1.76 18.53
N ARG A 127 25.78 -2.60 18.73
CA ARG A 127 25.64 -4.05 18.75
C ARG A 127 24.60 -4.55 19.75
N ASN A 128 24.52 -3.96 20.94
CA ASN A 128 23.62 -4.44 21.98
C ASN A 128 22.15 -4.27 21.56
N LEU A 129 21.78 -3.14 20.96
CA LEU A 129 20.44 -2.92 20.43
C LEU A 129 20.13 -3.95 19.34
N ILE A 130 21.02 -4.14 18.36
CA ILE A 130 20.79 -5.07 17.25
C ILE A 130 20.65 -6.52 17.77
N MET A 131 21.51 -6.94 18.70
CA MET A 131 21.43 -8.28 19.26
C MET A 131 20.20 -8.47 20.15
N GLY A 132 19.76 -7.43 20.85
CA GLY A 132 18.49 -7.45 21.60
C GLY A 132 17.26 -7.61 20.71
N GLN A 133 17.37 -7.26 19.43
CA GLN A 133 16.28 -7.35 18.43
C GLN A 133 16.52 -8.49 17.41
N ILE A 134 17.38 -9.48 17.72
CA ILE A 134 17.75 -10.54 16.77
C ILE A 134 16.56 -11.36 16.29
N GLU A 135 15.50 -11.51 17.10
CA GLU A 135 14.26 -12.19 16.74
C GLU A 135 13.47 -11.47 15.64
N MET A 136 13.58 -10.13 15.54
CA MET A 136 12.99 -9.38 14.44
C MET A 136 13.61 -9.81 13.10
N PHE A 137 14.93 -9.98 13.06
CA PHE A 137 15.62 -10.50 11.87
C PHE A 137 15.29 -11.97 11.60
N ALA A 138 15.12 -12.79 12.65
CA ALA A 138 14.71 -14.18 12.50
C ALA A 138 13.34 -14.31 11.81
N ARG A 139 12.48 -13.30 11.91
CA ARG A 139 11.16 -13.24 11.28
C ARG A 139 11.13 -12.38 10.01
N SER A 140 12.30 -11.98 9.47
CA SER A 140 12.43 -11.11 8.30
C SER A 140 13.14 -11.78 7.14
N ARG A 141 12.76 -11.46 5.89
CA ARG A 141 13.45 -11.96 4.70
C ARG A 141 14.78 -11.24 4.47
N TRP A 142 14.75 -9.89 4.57
CA TRP A 142 15.90 -9.02 4.35
C TRP A 142 16.15 -8.11 5.54
N ALA A 143 17.41 -7.81 5.78
CA ALA A 143 17.87 -6.74 6.65
C ALA A 143 18.71 -5.77 5.82
N LEU A 144 18.24 -4.52 5.71
CA LEU A 144 18.95 -3.43 5.03
C LEU A 144 19.61 -2.53 6.07
N PHE A 145 20.92 -2.41 6.05
CA PHE A 145 21.68 -1.45 6.84
C PHE A 145 22.13 -0.30 5.93
N GLY A 146 21.83 0.93 6.33
CA GLY A 146 22.17 2.10 5.53
C GLY A 146 23.04 3.10 6.23
N TYR A 147 23.87 3.79 5.43
CA TYR A 147 24.76 4.84 5.86
C TYR A 147 25.73 4.38 6.96
N TYR A 148 26.29 3.19 6.76
CA TYR A 148 27.10 2.55 7.78
C TYR A 148 28.29 3.40 8.28
N GLY A 149 28.77 4.34 7.49
CA GLY A 149 29.80 5.27 7.87
C GLY A 149 29.37 6.30 8.93
N LEU A 150 28.08 6.51 9.08
CA LEU A 150 27.51 7.36 10.14
C LEU A 150 27.14 6.57 11.40
N LEU A 151 27.21 5.24 11.36
CA LEU A 151 26.93 4.35 12.49
C LEU A 151 28.21 4.09 13.31
N ILE A 152 28.77 5.13 13.90
CA ILE A 152 30.10 5.11 14.50
C ILE A 152 30.22 4.06 15.58
N GLU A 153 29.20 3.92 16.45
CA GLU A 153 29.17 2.96 17.55
C GLU A 153 28.98 1.50 17.09
N LEU A 154 28.54 1.30 15.84
CA LEU A 154 28.29 -0.03 15.29
C LEU A 154 29.37 -0.48 14.29
N MET A 155 30.15 0.44 13.75
CA MET A 155 31.02 0.21 12.58
C MET A 155 31.96 -0.98 12.75
N ASP A 156 32.66 -1.07 13.87
CA ASP A 156 33.60 -2.17 14.15
C ASP A 156 32.92 -3.50 14.45
N ASP A 157 31.67 -3.46 14.92
CA ASP A 157 30.84 -4.62 15.22
C ASP A 157 30.05 -5.14 14.00
N LEU A 158 29.94 -4.37 12.91
CA LEU A 158 29.16 -4.75 11.71
C LEU A 158 29.52 -6.13 11.17
N PRO A 159 30.79 -6.56 11.05
CA PRO A 159 31.12 -7.93 10.59
C PRO A 159 30.48 -9.01 11.45
N PHE A 160 30.53 -8.82 12.78
CA PHE A 160 29.91 -9.73 13.73
C PHE A 160 28.38 -9.72 13.61
N VAL A 161 27.76 -8.53 13.59
CA VAL A 161 26.33 -8.34 13.51
C VAL A 161 25.76 -8.97 12.25
N MET A 162 26.33 -8.67 11.07
CA MET A 162 25.91 -9.27 9.80
C MET A 162 25.98 -10.79 9.81
N LYS A 163 27.05 -11.33 10.37
CA LYS A 163 27.21 -12.79 10.53
C LYS A 163 26.12 -13.38 11.44
N GLN A 164 25.72 -12.72 12.53
CA GLN A 164 24.65 -13.22 13.40
C GLN A 164 23.27 -13.14 12.73
N ILE A 165 22.96 -12.02 12.07
CA ILE A 165 21.72 -11.85 11.32
C ILE A 165 21.62 -12.95 10.25
N LYS A 166 22.68 -13.18 9.49
CA LYS A 166 22.70 -14.22 8.46
C LYS A 166 22.46 -15.63 9.01
N LYS A 167 22.89 -15.93 10.23
CA LYS A 167 22.59 -17.20 10.90
C LYS A 167 21.11 -17.41 11.20
N THR A 168 20.32 -16.35 11.32
CA THR A 168 18.86 -16.46 11.49
C THR A 168 18.15 -16.87 10.19
N GLY A 169 18.87 -16.87 9.05
CA GLY A 169 18.34 -17.09 7.72
C GLY A 169 17.85 -15.81 7.05
N CYS A 170 18.05 -14.64 7.66
CA CYS A 170 17.77 -13.34 7.07
C CYS A 170 18.89 -12.98 6.08
N LEU A 171 18.51 -12.52 4.88
CA LEU A 171 19.45 -12.00 3.89
C LEU A 171 19.89 -10.59 4.29
N THR A 172 21.15 -10.26 4.04
CA THR A 172 21.77 -9.01 4.48
C THR A 172 22.10 -8.10 3.30
N ALA A 173 21.68 -6.86 3.40
CA ALA A 173 21.94 -5.82 2.43
C ALA A 173 22.55 -4.60 3.12
N MET A 174 23.44 -3.87 2.43
CA MET A 174 24.05 -2.67 2.97
C MET A 174 24.18 -1.60 1.91
N ASP A 175 23.74 -0.39 2.24
CA ASP A 175 23.99 0.83 1.48
C ASP A 175 25.02 1.70 2.22
N THR A 176 25.63 2.64 1.50
CA THR A 176 26.66 3.51 2.03
C THR A 176 26.33 4.97 1.81
N ASP A 177 26.94 5.84 2.59
CA ASP A 177 26.87 7.30 2.47
C ASP A 177 28.14 7.87 1.79
N ASN A 178 28.19 9.18 1.68
CA ASN A 178 29.32 9.91 1.09
C ASN A 178 30.47 10.19 2.07
N SER A 179 30.50 9.62 3.27
CA SER A 179 31.48 9.93 4.32
C SER A 179 32.94 9.53 4.00
N GLY A 180 33.18 9.01 2.80
CA GLY A 180 34.53 8.78 2.30
C GLY A 180 35.24 7.55 2.87
N ILE A 181 34.47 6.56 3.28
CA ILE A 181 34.97 5.34 3.88
C ILE A 181 35.84 4.57 2.86
N SER A 182 37.01 4.13 3.33
CA SER A 182 37.93 3.28 2.58
C SER A 182 37.47 1.80 2.55
N MET A 183 38.27 0.94 1.92
CA MET A 183 38.01 -0.51 1.94
C MET A 183 38.01 -1.10 3.38
N GLU A 184 38.62 -0.47 4.35
CA GLU A 184 38.51 -0.81 5.76
C GLU A 184 37.49 0.14 6.45
N PRO A 185 36.49 -0.40 7.21
CA PRO A 185 36.27 -1.80 7.61
C PRO A 185 35.43 -2.63 6.61
N LEU A 186 35.02 -2.04 5.46
CA LEU A 186 34.14 -2.65 4.48
C LEU A 186 34.58 -4.06 4.05
N GLY A 187 35.89 -4.27 3.84
CA GLY A 187 36.41 -5.57 3.42
C GLY A 187 36.11 -6.70 4.40
N ARG A 188 35.95 -6.39 5.71
CA ARG A 188 35.55 -7.38 6.72
C ARG A 188 34.04 -7.61 6.76
N ILE A 189 33.26 -6.69 6.23
CA ILE A 189 31.79 -6.75 6.23
C ILE A 189 31.29 -7.49 4.99
N LEU A 190 31.86 -7.20 3.82
CA LEU A 190 31.46 -7.72 2.51
C LEU A 190 31.27 -9.24 2.43
N PRO A 191 32.09 -10.10 3.07
CA PRO A 191 31.87 -11.54 3.06
C PRO A 191 30.57 -12.00 3.72
N HIS A 192 29.94 -11.13 4.50
CA HIS A 192 28.69 -11.39 5.23
C HIS A 192 27.47 -10.74 4.59
N LEU A 193 27.63 -10.07 3.42
CA LEU A 193 26.53 -9.42 2.72
C LEU A 193 26.02 -10.26 1.56
N ASP A 194 24.70 -10.29 1.40
CA ASP A 194 24.03 -10.88 0.24
C ASP A 194 23.78 -9.83 -0.86
N LEU A 195 23.80 -8.53 -0.49
CA LEU A 195 23.62 -7.41 -1.43
C LEU A 195 24.43 -6.18 -0.98
N TYR A 196 25.24 -5.61 -1.89
CA TYR A 196 25.97 -4.36 -1.68
C TYR A 196 25.99 -3.50 -2.95
N PHE A 197 25.61 -2.21 -2.85
CA PHE A 197 25.35 -1.39 -4.03
C PHE A 197 25.70 0.09 -3.83
N PRO A 198 27.00 0.48 -3.81
CA PRO A 198 27.42 1.87 -3.75
C PRO A 198 27.16 2.60 -5.07
N ASN A 199 27.24 3.94 -5.05
CA ASN A 199 27.35 4.72 -6.28
C ASN A 199 28.81 4.76 -6.79
N GLU A 200 29.00 5.29 -8.00
CA GLU A 200 30.32 5.35 -8.65
C GLU A 200 31.36 6.14 -7.82
N ILE A 201 30.95 7.27 -7.22
CA ILE A 201 31.82 8.11 -6.39
C ILE A 201 32.27 7.34 -5.14
N GLN A 202 31.34 6.68 -4.48
CA GLN A 202 31.58 5.85 -3.30
C GLN A 202 32.49 4.65 -3.66
N GLY A 203 32.17 3.96 -4.75
CA GLY A 203 32.96 2.84 -5.26
C GLY A 203 34.40 3.24 -5.57
N LYS A 204 34.61 4.39 -6.22
CA LYS A 204 35.94 4.92 -6.50
C LYS A 204 36.71 5.25 -5.23
N LYS A 205 36.09 5.87 -4.23
CA LYS A 205 36.72 6.18 -2.95
C LYS A 205 37.14 4.92 -2.20
N GLN A 206 36.29 3.88 -2.20
CA GLN A 206 36.53 2.63 -1.49
C GLN A 206 37.60 1.76 -2.12
N THR A 207 37.62 1.68 -3.46
CA THR A 207 38.46 0.73 -4.21
C THR A 207 39.70 1.36 -4.85
N GLY A 208 39.68 2.68 -5.07
CA GLY A 208 40.68 3.38 -5.86
C GLY A 208 40.52 3.18 -7.38
N GLU A 209 39.53 2.41 -7.83
CA GLU A 209 39.28 2.09 -9.23
C GLU A 209 38.34 3.11 -9.87
N GLY A 210 38.52 3.39 -11.16
CA GLY A 210 37.65 4.32 -11.92
C GLY A 210 36.67 3.62 -12.86
N ILE A 211 36.69 2.28 -12.95
CA ILE A 211 35.86 1.48 -13.85
C ILE A 211 34.94 0.59 -13.01
N PRO A 212 33.62 0.63 -13.20
CA PRO A 212 32.64 -0.10 -12.38
C PRO A 212 32.92 -1.60 -12.26
N GLU A 213 33.29 -2.27 -13.35
CA GLU A 213 33.66 -3.70 -13.32
C GLU A 213 34.90 -3.97 -12.46
N LYS A 214 35.88 -3.05 -12.47
CA LYS A 214 37.08 -3.17 -11.63
C LYS A 214 36.75 -2.92 -10.16
N MET A 215 35.86 -1.96 -9.86
CA MET A 215 35.35 -1.73 -8.49
C MET A 215 34.70 -3.00 -7.94
N ILE A 216 33.79 -3.61 -8.71
CA ILE A 216 33.14 -4.87 -8.33
C ILE A 216 34.16 -5.99 -8.12
N ASN A 217 35.15 -6.10 -8.99
CA ASN A 217 36.22 -7.11 -8.84
C ASN A 217 37.06 -6.86 -7.59
N ALA A 218 37.33 -5.61 -7.22
CA ALA A 218 38.01 -5.27 -5.96
C ALA A 218 37.22 -5.77 -4.74
N TYR A 219 35.90 -5.57 -4.72
CA TYR A 219 35.02 -6.13 -3.66
C TYR A 219 35.04 -7.66 -3.66
N ARG A 220 35.04 -8.31 -4.81
CA ARG A 220 35.17 -9.77 -4.91
C ARG A 220 36.50 -10.27 -4.34
N ASN A 221 37.57 -9.53 -4.56
CA ASN A 221 38.91 -9.92 -4.09
C ASN A 221 39.05 -9.86 -2.56
N VAL A 222 38.25 -9.04 -1.86
CA VAL A 222 38.20 -9.02 -0.39
C VAL A 222 37.12 -9.96 0.17
N GLY A 223 36.55 -10.85 -0.66
CA GLY A 223 35.69 -11.94 -0.22
C GLY A 223 34.17 -11.71 -0.35
N ALA A 224 33.70 -10.67 -1.05
CA ALA A 224 32.29 -10.49 -1.30
C ALA A 224 31.73 -11.65 -2.16
N THR A 225 30.68 -12.33 -1.67
CA THR A 225 30.03 -13.46 -2.36
C THR A 225 28.63 -13.14 -2.86
N GLY A 226 27.98 -12.13 -2.29
CA GLY A 226 26.61 -11.72 -2.62
C GLY A 226 26.47 -11.02 -3.98
N ILE A 227 25.30 -10.49 -4.27
CA ILE A 227 25.04 -9.63 -5.42
C ILE A 227 25.73 -8.29 -5.17
N LEU A 228 26.51 -7.84 -6.14
CA LEU A 228 27.20 -6.54 -6.11
C LEU A 228 26.73 -5.68 -7.27
N GLY A 229 26.78 -4.37 -7.09
CA GLY A 229 26.57 -3.45 -8.20
C GLY A 229 27.08 -2.05 -7.91
N ILE A 230 27.05 -1.22 -8.95
CA ILE A 230 27.40 0.20 -8.90
C ILE A 230 26.26 1.00 -9.48
N LYS A 231 25.71 1.95 -8.71
CA LYS A 231 24.74 2.95 -9.20
C LYS A 231 25.49 4.00 -10.04
N LEU A 232 25.04 4.23 -11.27
CA LEU A 232 25.71 5.10 -12.26
C LEU A 232 24.89 6.38 -12.53
N GLY A 233 23.95 6.72 -11.65
CA GLY A 233 23.08 7.89 -11.82
C GLY A 233 22.28 7.84 -13.12
N PRO A 234 22.41 8.87 -13.98
CA PRO A 234 21.68 8.92 -15.27
C PRO A 234 22.02 7.77 -16.25
N ASP A 235 23.16 7.11 -16.06
CA ASP A 235 23.58 5.96 -16.88
C ASP A 235 23.02 4.62 -16.38
N GLY A 236 22.22 4.64 -15.30
CA GLY A 236 21.57 3.47 -14.73
C GLY A 236 22.39 2.75 -13.67
N ALA A 237 22.68 1.47 -13.85
CA ALA A 237 23.46 0.67 -12.90
C ALA A 237 24.17 -0.51 -13.58
N LEU A 238 25.28 -0.95 -12.98
CA LEU A 238 25.93 -2.20 -13.32
C LEU A 238 25.70 -3.21 -12.18
N ILE A 239 25.15 -4.38 -12.48
CA ILE A 239 24.86 -5.45 -11.52
C ILE A 239 25.74 -6.67 -11.80
N SER A 240 26.30 -7.26 -10.74
CA SER A 240 27.06 -8.51 -10.80
C SER A 240 26.50 -9.51 -9.79
N PRO A 241 25.67 -10.48 -10.23
CA PRO A 241 25.12 -11.50 -9.34
C PRO A 241 26.19 -12.48 -8.85
N GLN A 242 27.25 -12.70 -9.63
CA GLN A 242 28.36 -13.56 -9.28
C GLN A 242 29.64 -13.12 -10.01
N LYS A 243 30.79 -13.62 -9.57
CA LYS A 243 32.08 -13.30 -10.16
C LYS A 243 32.07 -13.55 -11.68
N GLY A 244 32.50 -12.54 -12.44
CA GLY A 244 32.63 -12.59 -13.89
C GLY A 244 31.33 -12.43 -14.68
N LYS A 245 30.17 -12.27 -14.02
CA LYS A 245 28.89 -11.93 -14.68
C LYS A 245 28.48 -10.50 -14.38
N PHE A 246 28.11 -9.76 -15.42
CA PHE A 246 27.70 -8.37 -15.34
C PHE A 246 26.47 -8.11 -16.21
N PHE A 247 25.55 -7.32 -15.69
CA PHE A 247 24.37 -6.84 -16.39
C PHE A 247 24.30 -5.32 -16.27
N LYS A 248 24.12 -4.64 -17.38
CA LYS A 248 23.84 -3.20 -17.37
C LYS A 248 22.33 -2.99 -17.31
N VAL A 249 21.88 -2.24 -16.31
CA VAL A 249 20.51 -1.74 -16.21
C VAL A 249 20.50 -0.32 -16.72
N THR A 250 19.75 -0.06 -17.78
CA THR A 250 19.58 1.29 -18.32
C THR A 250 18.73 2.13 -17.39
N ALA A 251 19.08 3.42 -17.23
CA ALA A 251 18.23 4.36 -16.52
C ALA A 251 16.85 4.45 -17.20
N ILE A 252 15.84 4.73 -16.40
CA ILE A 252 14.48 4.92 -16.86
C ILE A 252 14.18 6.41 -16.81
N GLU A 253 13.54 6.94 -17.86
CA GLU A 253 13.07 8.31 -17.90
C GLU A 253 12.10 8.58 -16.75
N PRO A 254 12.30 9.65 -15.95
CA PRO A 254 11.35 10.01 -14.91
C PRO A 254 9.94 10.24 -15.51
N PRO A 255 8.87 9.78 -14.83
CA PRO A 255 7.51 9.95 -15.34
C PRO A 255 7.05 11.41 -15.40
N GLU A 256 7.75 12.30 -14.72
CA GLU A 256 7.56 13.74 -14.74
C GLU A 256 8.92 14.44 -14.82
N LYS A 257 8.93 15.76 -15.04
CA LYS A 257 10.17 16.56 -15.08
C LYS A 257 10.95 16.36 -13.78
N LEU A 258 12.24 16.13 -13.89
CA LEU A 258 13.16 16.03 -12.77
C LEU A 258 13.06 17.26 -11.87
N LYS A 259 12.84 17.05 -10.57
CA LYS A 259 12.71 18.11 -9.55
C LYS A 259 13.80 18.04 -8.47
N ASP A 260 14.13 16.82 -7.99
CA ASP A 260 15.06 16.63 -6.90
C ASP A 260 15.69 15.24 -7.00
N THR A 261 16.97 15.11 -6.65
CA THR A 261 17.70 13.82 -6.70
C THR A 261 17.90 13.21 -5.32
N LEU A 262 17.42 13.89 -4.26
CA LEU A 262 17.54 13.40 -2.88
C LEU A 262 16.82 12.04 -2.74
N GLY A 263 17.47 11.07 -2.09
CA GLY A 263 16.90 9.75 -1.85
C GLY A 263 16.76 8.84 -3.08
N ALA A 264 17.19 9.26 -4.28
CA ALA A 264 17.10 8.43 -5.49
C ALA A 264 17.90 7.13 -5.36
N GLY A 265 19.07 7.18 -4.74
CA GLY A 265 19.90 6.01 -4.47
C GLY A 265 19.26 5.04 -3.48
N ASP A 266 18.64 5.56 -2.42
CA ASP A 266 17.91 4.79 -1.41
C ASP A 266 16.67 4.13 -2.01
N SER A 267 15.96 4.87 -2.86
CA SER A 267 14.77 4.41 -3.58
C SER A 267 15.13 3.31 -4.59
N PHE A 268 16.22 3.47 -5.33
CA PHE A 268 16.77 2.41 -6.20
C PHE A 268 17.05 1.15 -5.38
N PHE A 269 17.69 1.28 -4.23
CA PHE A 269 18.06 0.15 -3.41
C PHE A 269 16.83 -0.56 -2.81
N GLY A 270 15.84 0.22 -2.33
CA GLY A 270 14.53 -0.30 -1.91
C GLY A 270 13.82 -1.06 -3.04
N GLY A 271 13.82 -0.50 -4.26
CA GLY A 271 13.26 -1.15 -5.45
C GLY A 271 13.95 -2.46 -5.81
N LEU A 272 15.27 -2.52 -5.68
CA LEU A 272 16.04 -3.74 -5.94
C LEU A 272 15.69 -4.86 -4.94
N ILE A 273 15.65 -4.53 -3.64
CA ILE A 273 15.24 -5.48 -2.59
C ILE A 273 13.80 -5.95 -2.80
N ALA A 274 12.88 -5.04 -3.13
CA ALA A 274 11.49 -5.39 -3.40
C ALA A 274 11.36 -6.36 -4.59
N GLY A 275 12.09 -6.14 -5.66
CA GLY A 275 12.12 -7.03 -6.82
C GLY A 275 12.66 -8.42 -6.47
N LEU A 276 13.78 -8.49 -5.75
CA LEU A 276 14.38 -9.74 -5.31
C LEU A 276 13.48 -10.50 -4.31
N ALA A 277 12.84 -9.79 -3.38
CA ALA A 277 11.91 -10.37 -2.41
C ALA A 277 10.65 -10.95 -3.07
N ARG A 278 10.23 -10.39 -4.21
CA ARG A 278 9.13 -10.90 -5.06
C ARG A 278 9.57 -12.04 -5.99
N GLY A 279 10.85 -12.41 -5.99
CA GLY A 279 11.37 -13.48 -6.85
C GLY A 279 11.54 -13.09 -8.31
N LEU A 280 11.60 -11.80 -8.63
CA LEU A 280 11.92 -11.35 -9.99
C LEU A 280 13.34 -11.80 -10.40
N SER A 281 13.56 -11.91 -11.72
CA SER A 281 14.90 -12.07 -12.24
C SER A 281 15.78 -10.90 -11.82
N ILE A 282 17.10 -11.09 -11.82
CA ILE A 282 18.01 -10.00 -11.43
C ILE A 282 17.92 -8.80 -12.39
N GLU A 283 17.64 -9.05 -13.66
CA GLU A 283 17.41 -8.03 -14.67
C GLU A 283 16.13 -7.25 -14.37
N ASP A 284 15.03 -7.95 -14.05
CA ASP A 284 13.76 -7.32 -13.73
C ASP A 284 13.82 -6.57 -12.40
N ALA A 285 14.46 -7.14 -11.37
CA ALA A 285 14.70 -6.46 -10.11
C ALA A 285 15.53 -5.19 -10.30
N GLY A 286 16.54 -5.22 -11.18
CA GLY A 286 17.31 -4.04 -11.59
C GLY A 286 16.47 -2.99 -12.32
N ARG A 287 15.58 -3.41 -13.22
CA ARG A 287 14.65 -2.49 -13.91
C ARG A 287 13.65 -1.85 -12.93
N LEU A 288 13.10 -2.65 -12.00
CA LEU A 288 12.24 -2.13 -10.93
C LEU A 288 12.97 -1.09 -10.08
N ALA A 289 14.23 -1.37 -9.72
CA ALA A 289 15.09 -0.45 -8.99
C ALA A 289 15.28 0.88 -9.73
N ALA A 290 15.62 0.82 -11.03
CA ALA A 290 15.78 2.00 -11.88
C ALA A 290 14.48 2.81 -11.97
N ALA A 291 13.33 2.16 -12.15
CA ALA A 291 12.03 2.81 -12.17
C ALA A 291 11.68 3.45 -10.82
N THR A 292 12.01 2.81 -9.69
CA THR A 292 11.77 3.36 -8.36
C THR A 292 12.58 4.65 -8.15
N GLY A 293 13.86 4.65 -8.57
CA GLY A 293 14.69 5.85 -8.57
C GLY A 293 14.15 6.95 -9.50
N ALA A 294 13.67 6.59 -10.68
CA ALA A 294 13.06 7.52 -11.64
C ALA A 294 11.76 8.16 -11.10
N CYS A 295 10.93 7.39 -10.40
CA CYS A 295 9.76 7.92 -9.71
C CYS A 295 10.16 8.91 -8.60
N ASN A 296 11.18 8.57 -7.79
CA ASN A 296 11.63 9.43 -6.70
C ASN A 296 11.99 10.83 -7.19
N VAL A 297 12.78 10.94 -8.25
CA VAL A 297 13.28 12.23 -8.74
C VAL A 297 12.22 13.12 -9.40
N SER A 298 11.00 12.64 -9.56
CA SER A 298 9.87 13.39 -10.14
C SER A 298 9.22 14.38 -9.17
N ALA A 299 9.54 14.32 -7.88
CA ALA A 299 8.99 15.23 -6.87
C ALA A 299 10.10 15.72 -5.93
N ALA A 300 9.86 16.85 -5.25
CA ALA A 300 10.77 17.35 -4.23
C ALA A 300 10.64 16.55 -2.93
N GLY A 301 11.79 16.31 -2.28
CA GLY A 301 11.90 15.54 -1.05
C GLY A 301 11.93 14.03 -1.28
N GLY A 302 12.81 13.35 -0.57
CA GLY A 302 13.33 11.99 -0.79
C GLY A 302 12.32 10.84 -0.99
N THR A 303 11.00 11.06 -0.84
CA THR A 303 9.98 10.01 -0.96
C THR A 303 8.70 10.42 -1.68
N ALA A 304 8.52 11.72 -1.98
CA ALA A 304 7.23 12.23 -2.48
C ALA A 304 6.86 11.69 -3.86
N GLY A 305 7.85 11.45 -4.74
CA GLY A 305 7.64 10.92 -6.09
C GLY A 305 7.43 9.41 -6.17
N LEU A 306 7.64 8.68 -5.08
CA LEU A 306 7.51 7.21 -5.06
C LEU A 306 6.07 6.78 -5.36
N ARG A 307 5.93 5.71 -6.13
CA ARG A 307 4.66 5.15 -6.61
C ARG A 307 4.44 3.73 -6.10
N SER A 308 3.26 3.20 -6.35
CA SER A 308 2.92 1.81 -6.08
C SER A 308 3.81 0.84 -6.88
N TYR A 309 3.86 -0.42 -6.45
CA TYR A 309 4.58 -1.48 -7.20
C TYR A 309 4.15 -1.53 -8.66
N TYR A 310 2.84 -1.49 -8.90
CA TYR A 310 2.29 -1.60 -10.24
C TYR A 310 2.74 -0.46 -11.15
N GLU A 311 2.53 0.79 -10.74
CA GLU A 311 2.93 1.95 -11.54
C GLU A 311 4.43 1.94 -11.82
N THR A 312 5.22 1.50 -10.82
CA THR A 312 6.67 1.37 -10.93
C THR A 312 7.06 0.21 -11.85
N ALA A 313 6.40 -0.94 -11.76
CA ALA A 313 6.63 -2.09 -12.62
C ALA A 313 6.22 -1.83 -14.08
N MET A 314 5.12 -1.11 -14.30
CA MET A 314 4.73 -0.63 -15.63
C MET A 314 5.80 0.28 -16.24
N LEU A 315 6.29 1.25 -15.47
CA LEU A 315 7.37 2.14 -15.89
C LEU A 315 8.66 1.36 -16.19
N ALA A 316 8.93 0.31 -15.42
CA ALA A 316 10.06 -0.60 -15.63
C ALA A 316 9.91 -1.54 -16.84
N GLY A 317 8.75 -1.57 -17.50
CA GLY A 317 8.44 -2.54 -18.54
C GLY A 317 8.44 -3.99 -18.06
N ILE A 318 8.18 -4.19 -16.75
CA ILE A 318 8.03 -5.51 -16.15
C ILE A 318 6.56 -5.90 -16.33
N SER A 319 6.30 -6.67 -17.37
CA SER A 319 4.98 -7.16 -17.65
C SER A 319 4.68 -8.42 -16.82
N ASN A 320 4.10 -8.28 -15.65
CA ASN A 320 3.23 -9.32 -15.11
C ASN A 320 1.84 -9.17 -15.76
N GLN A 321 1.81 -9.19 -17.09
CA GLN A 321 0.57 -9.25 -17.84
C GLN A 321 -0.08 -10.60 -17.52
N ASN A 322 -1.22 -10.56 -16.82
CA ASN A 322 -2.19 -11.65 -16.70
C ASN A 322 -1.95 -12.74 -15.65
N ALA A 323 -1.33 -12.50 -14.52
CA ALA A 323 -1.53 -13.38 -13.39
C ALA A 323 -2.95 -13.12 -12.82
N ASN A 324 -3.94 -13.86 -13.32
CA ASN A 324 -5.23 -13.96 -12.65
C ASN A 324 -5.05 -14.88 -11.43
N ILE A 325 -5.40 -14.38 -10.27
CA ILE A 325 -5.54 -15.20 -9.07
C ILE A 325 -6.98 -15.73 -9.07
N SER A 326 -7.13 -17.05 -9.09
CA SER A 326 -8.43 -17.66 -8.84
C SER A 326 -8.61 -17.81 -7.33
N LEU A 327 -9.61 -17.15 -6.80
CA LEU A 327 -9.98 -17.23 -5.39
C LEU A 327 -11.34 -17.91 -5.28
N SER A 328 -11.43 -18.92 -4.41
CA SER A 328 -12.71 -19.52 -4.02
C SER A 328 -13.31 -18.67 -2.91
N LEU A 329 -14.33 -17.89 -3.25
CA LEU A 329 -14.98 -16.94 -2.35
C LEU A 329 -16.40 -17.36 -2.02
N ASN A 330 -16.81 -17.18 -0.78
CA ASN A 330 -18.19 -17.39 -0.38
C ASN A 330 -19.05 -16.20 -0.83
N LEU A 331 -19.89 -16.40 -1.84
CA LEU A 331 -20.85 -15.42 -2.34
C LEU A 331 -22.26 -15.74 -1.82
N ALA A 332 -22.63 -15.14 -0.70
CA ALA A 332 -23.95 -15.31 -0.09
C ALA A 332 -24.33 -16.80 0.14
N GLY A 333 -23.40 -17.57 0.70
CA GLY A 333 -23.58 -18.97 1.06
C GLY A 333 -23.11 -19.99 0.02
N GLU A 334 -22.69 -19.56 -1.18
CA GLU A 334 -22.16 -20.43 -2.24
C GLU A 334 -20.68 -20.16 -2.48
N GLU A 335 -19.84 -21.19 -2.39
CA GLU A 335 -18.44 -21.09 -2.83
C GLU A 335 -18.37 -20.93 -4.35
N THR A 336 -17.73 -19.88 -4.80
CA THR A 336 -17.62 -19.51 -6.21
C THR A 336 -16.17 -19.16 -6.54
N ASP A 337 -15.62 -19.83 -7.54
CA ASP A 337 -14.29 -19.47 -8.05
C ASP A 337 -14.39 -18.22 -8.91
N LEU A 338 -13.70 -17.18 -8.49
CA LEU A 338 -13.60 -15.90 -9.18
C LEU A 338 -12.15 -15.60 -9.52
N ALA A 339 -11.93 -15.15 -10.73
CA ALA A 339 -10.62 -14.68 -11.18
C ALA A 339 -10.52 -13.17 -10.97
N PHE A 340 -9.53 -12.75 -10.21
CA PHE A 340 -9.14 -11.35 -10.04
C PHE A 340 -7.74 -11.15 -10.61
N ARG A 341 -7.48 -9.99 -11.16
CA ARG A 341 -6.11 -9.64 -11.54
C ARG A 341 -5.31 -9.34 -10.28
N GLN A 342 -4.17 -10.00 -10.11
CA GLN A 342 -3.29 -9.75 -8.96
C GLN A 342 -2.92 -8.28 -8.84
N GLU A 343 -2.65 -7.66 -9.96
CA GLU A 343 -2.41 -6.24 -10.12
C GLU A 343 -3.53 -5.38 -9.51
N GLU A 344 -4.79 -5.66 -9.85
CA GLU A 344 -5.96 -4.92 -9.36
C GLU A 344 -6.10 -5.06 -7.83
N ILE A 345 -5.82 -6.24 -7.30
CA ILE A 345 -5.80 -6.48 -5.85
C ILE A 345 -4.76 -5.59 -5.17
N GLU A 346 -3.54 -5.53 -5.72
CA GLU A 346 -2.42 -4.82 -5.10
C GLU A 346 -2.54 -3.29 -5.20
N ILE A 347 -3.11 -2.78 -6.31
CA ILE A 347 -3.17 -1.33 -6.56
C ILE A 347 -4.42 -0.69 -6.02
N LEU A 348 -5.53 -1.38 -6.12
CA LEU A 348 -6.85 -0.82 -5.83
C LEU A 348 -7.39 -1.34 -4.52
N HIS A 349 -7.51 -2.69 -4.39
CA HIS A 349 -8.25 -3.25 -3.27
C HIS A 349 -7.46 -3.17 -1.95
N ILE A 350 -6.19 -3.51 -1.95
CA ILE A 350 -5.35 -3.41 -0.74
C ILE A 350 -5.21 -1.97 -0.23
N PRO A 351 -4.90 -0.96 -1.04
CA PRO A 351 -4.89 0.43 -0.59
C PRO A 351 -6.22 0.91 -0.03
N LEU A 352 -7.34 0.56 -0.69
CA LEU A 352 -8.68 0.94 -0.24
C LEU A 352 -9.04 0.31 1.12
N ILE A 353 -8.69 -0.97 1.31
CA ILE A 353 -8.89 -1.67 2.59
C ILE A 353 -8.04 -1.04 3.69
N LYS A 354 -6.77 -0.71 3.41
CA LYS A 354 -5.87 -0.03 4.35
C LYS A 354 -6.38 1.36 4.72
N GLU A 355 -6.90 2.13 3.77
CA GLU A 355 -7.54 3.42 4.03
C GLU A 355 -8.73 3.26 5.00
N MET A 356 -9.61 2.31 4.73
CA MET A 356 -10.75 2.02 5.60
C MET A 356 -10.30 1.59 7.02
N ALA A 357 -9.23 0.81 7.14
CA ALA A 357 -8.66 0.42 8.42
C ALA A 357 -8.12 1.62 9.22
N LEU A 358 -7.44 2.57 8.54
CA LEU A 358 -7.00 3.81 9.18
C LEU A 358 -8.17 4.69 9.63
N MET A 359 -9.23 4.78 8.84
CA MET A 359 -10.46 5.49 9.23
C MET A 359 -11.10 4.83 10.45
N GLN A 360 -11.20 3.50 10.47
CA GLN A 360 -11.77 2.75 11.58
C GLN A 360 -10.97 2.95 12.88
N LYS A 361 -9.65 2.90 12.82
CA LYS A 361 -8.78 3.16 13.98
C LYS A 361 -8.94 4.57 14.54
N LYS A 362 -9.14 5.58 13.70
CA LYS A 362 -9.40 6.97 14.11
C LYS A 362 -10.80 7.12 14.75
N LEU A 363 -11.80 6.47 14.19
CA LEU A 363 -13.18 6.54 14.66
C LEU A 363 -13.37 5.75 15.97
N GLY A 364 -12.76 4.59 16.06
CA GLY A 364 -13.03 3.57 17.06
C GLY A 364 -14.37 2.85 16.84
N GLY A 365 -14.53 1.61 17.29
CA GLY A 365 -15.76 0.84 17.13
C GLY A 365 -16.05 0.44 15.68
N ARG A 366 -17.27 0.69 15.21
CA ARG A 366 -17.76 0.28 13.88
C ARG A 366 -17.59 1.39 12.85
N LEU A 367 -16.78 1.15 11.80
CA LEU A 367 -16.76 1.96 10.58
C LEU A 367 -17.82 1.43 9.61
N ILE A 368 -18.77 2.24 9.20
CA ILE A 368 -19.85 1.84 8.28
C ILE A 368 -19.54 2.39 6.88
N VAL A 369 -19.33 1.47 5.94
CA VAL A 369 -19.03 1.77 4.54
C VAL A 369 -20.20 1.33 3.66
N PHE A 370 -20.69 2.20 2.80
CA PHE A 370 -21.69 1.85 1.79
C PHE A 370 -21.01 1.59 0.45
N LEU A 371 -21.22 0.39 -0.10
CA LEU A 371 -20.82 0.01 -1.45
C LEU A 371 -22.08 -0.13 -2.31
N ALA A 372 -22.37 0.88 -3.12
CA ALA A 372 -23.50 0.87 -4.03
C ALA A 372 -23.09 0.74 -5.49
N GLY A 373 -24.02 0.30 -6.33
CA GLY A 373 -23.85 0.20 -7.77
C GLY A 373 -24.99 -0.56 -8.43
N PRO A 374 -25.12 -0.50 -9.75
CA PRO A 374 -26.21 -1.16 -10.47
C PRO A 374 -26.14 -2.69 -10.35
N PRO A 375 -27.24 -3.39 -10.68
CA PRO A 375 -27.25 -4.84 -10.78
C PRO A 375 -26.15 -5.33 -11.73
N GLY A 376 -25.43 -6.38 -11.32
CA GLY A 376 -24.34 -6.97 -12.12
C GLY A 376 -22.98 -6.29 -12.02
N SER A 377 -22.83 -5.25 -11.18
CA SER A 377 -21.55 -4.55 -10.97
C SER A 377 -20.53 -5.27 -10.08
N GLY A 378 -20.85 -6.47 -9.56
CA GLY A 378 -19.90 -7.28 -8.80
C GLY A 378 -19.71 -6.90 -7.34
N LYS A 379 -20.58 -6.09 -6.74
CA LYS A 379 -20.50 -5.66 -5.32
C LYS A 379 -20.23 -6.80 -4.35
N THR A 380 -21.05 -7.85 -4.42
CA THR A 380 -20.92 -9.03 -3.55
C THR A 380 -19.59 -9.75 -3.73
N ALA A 381 -19.05 -9.81 -4.95
CA ALA A 381 -17.74 -10.38 -5.23
C ALA A 381 -16.61 -9.51 -4.62
N LEU A 382 -16.75 -8.18 -4.70
CA LEU A 382 -15.78 -7.25 -4.11
C LEU A 382 -15.76 -7.31 -2.59
N THR A 383 -16.94 -7.33 -1.94
CA THR A 383 -17.00 -7.42 -0.48
C THR A 383 -16.46 -8.74 0.03
N ALA A 384 -16.71 -9.85 -0.69
CA ALA A 384 -16.12 -11.15 -0.38
C ALA A 384 -14.60 -11.16 -0.56
N LEU A 385 -14.09 -10.53 -1.63
CA LEU A 385 -12.64 -10.34 -1.83
C LEU A 385 -12.01 -9.54 -0.68
N TRP A 386 -12.63 -8.43 -0.29
CA TRP A 386 -12.11 -7.58 0.79
C TRP A 386 -12.12 -8.30 2.14
N GLU A 387 -13.15 -9.08 2.42
CA GLU A 387 -13.20 -9.94 3.61
C GLU A 387 -12.10 -10.99 3.60
N ASP A 388 -11.89 -11.67 2.47
CA ASP A 388 -10.84 -12.69 2.30
C ASP A 388 -9.44 -12.11 2.48
N LEU A 389 -9.13 -10.98 1.82
CA LEU A 389 -7.86 -10.26 1.98
C LEU A 389 -7.61 -9.85 3.44
N THR A 390 -8.66 -9.46 4.16
CA THR A 390 -8.57 -9.13 5.57
C THR A 390 -8.27 -10.37 6.43
N LYS A 391 -8.91 -11.50 6.14
CA LYS A 391 -8.62 -12.80 6.79
C LYS A 391 -7.19 -13.29 6.53
N GLN A 392 -6.61 -12.92 5.37
CA GLN A 392 -5.20 -13.17 5.04
C GLN A 392 -4.22 -12.25 5.79
N GLY A 393 -4.69 -11.30 6.61
CA GLY A 393 -3.85 -10.43 7.43
C GLY A 393 -3.33 -9.18 6.73
N ILE A 394 -3.97 -8.72 5.65
CA ILE A 394 -3.61 -7.46 4.97
C ILE A 394 -3.81 -6.26 5.90
N ILE A 395 -4.77 -6.34 6.81
CA ILE A 395 -5.02 -5.38 7.89
C ILE A 395 -5.31 -6.16 9.19
N ASP A 396 -5.13 -5.49 10.32
CA ASP A 396 -5.38 -6.01 11.67
C ASP A 396 -6.79 -5.71 12.20
N VAL A 397 -7.66 -5.17 11.36
CA VAL A 397 -9.03 -4.79 11.67
C VAL A 397 -9.99 -5.73 10.93
N PRO A 398 -10.97 -6.40 11.60
CA PRO A 398 -11.90 -7.28 10.90
C PRO A 398 -12.81 -6.50 9.96
N LEU A 399 -13.13 -7.09 8.81
CA LEU A 399 -14.07 -6.58 7.83
C LEU A 399 -15.22 -7.57 7.65
N GLN A 400 -16.46 -7.09 7.74
CA GLN A 400 -17.66 -7.89 7.60
C GLN A 400 -18.59 -7.33 6.52
N PRO A 401 -18.91 -8.10 5.47
CA PRO A 401 -19.96 -7.76 4.52
C PRO A 401 -21.35 -7.84 5.14
N LEU A 402 -22.21 -6.87 4.82
CA LEU A 402 -23.62 -6.82 5.21
C LEU A 402 -24.50 -6.61 3.97
N PRO A 403 -25.15 -7.65 3.44
CA PRO A 403 -25.95 -7.53 2.22
C PRO A 403 -27.28 -6.80 2.48
N MET A 404 -27.65 -5.88 1.59
CA MET A 404 -28.96 -5.21 1.61
C MET A 404 -30.10 -6.15 1.22
N ASP A 405 -29.82 -7.20 0.46
CA ASP A 405 -30.85 -8.10 -0.11
C ASP A 405 -31.70 -8.81 0.97
N GLY A 406 -31.18 -8.96 2.18
CA GLY A 406 -31.94 -9.49 3.32
C GLY A 406 -33.15 -8.66 3.73
N PHE A 407 -33.24 -7.41 3.27
CA PHE A 407 -34.36 -6.52 3.59
C PHE A 407 -35.48 -6.51 2.54
N HIS A 408 -35.48 -7.44 1.60
CA HIS A 408 -36.68 -7.63 0.77
C HIS A 408 -37.88 -7.95 1.64
N TYR A 409 -39.07 -7.50 1.22
CA TYR A 409 -40.29 -8.00 1.82
C TYR A 409 -40.44 -9.51 1.55
N PRO A 410 -41.00 -10.30 2.50
CA PRO A 410 -41.29 -11.71 2.28
C PRO A 410 -42.18 -11.91 1.05
N ASN A 411 -42.04 -13.06 0.42
CA ASN A 411 -42.77 -13.39 -0.81
C ASN A 411 -44.29 -13.28 -0.64
N ASP A 412 -44.83 -13.74 0.51
CA ASP A 412 -46.26 -13.64 0.81
C ASP A 412 -46.75 -12.19 0.84
N PHE A 413 -45.96 -11.25 1.33
CA PHE A 413 -46.28 -9.83 1.28
C PHE A 413 -46.26 -9.29 -0.16
N LEU A 414 -45.23 -9.69 -0.93
CA LEU A 414 -45.06 -9.24 -2.32
C LEU A 414 -46.17 -9.76 -3.26
N ASP A 415 -46.73 -10.94 -2.97
CA ASP A 415 -47.83 -11.52 -3.72
C ASP A 415 -49.18 -10.85 -3.43
N GLN A 416 -49.35 -10.29 -2.22
CA GLN A 416 -50.58 -9.59 -1.79
C GLN A 416 -50.62 -8.10 -2.19
N LYS A 417 -49.51 -7.53 -2.63
CA LYS A 417 -49.41 -6.11 -3.00
C LYS A 417 -49.23 -5.94 -4.50
N ASN A 418 -50.01 -5.05 -5.08
CA ASN A 418 -49.92 -4.71 -6.48
C ASN A 418 -49.31 -3.31 -6.69
N ILE A 419 -48.69 -3.13 -7.85
CA ILE A 419 -48.14 -1.87 -8.34
C ILE A 419 -48.53 -1.68 -9.81
N ILE A 420 -48.66 -0.43 -10.23
CA ILE A 420 -48.92 -0.10 -11.63
C ILE A 420 -47.57 0.15 -12.32
N VAL A 421 -47.24 -0.71 -13.29
CA VAL A 421 -46.05 -0.59 -14.14
C VAL A 421 -46.51 -0.45 -15.59
N ASN A 422 -46.14 0.65 -16.24
CA ASN A 422 -46.54 0.93 -17.63
C ASN A 422 -48.07 0.82 -17.88
N GLY A 423 -48.88 1.30 -16.91
CA GLY A 423 -50.34 1.25 -16.99
C GLY A 423 -50.99 -0.12 -16.74
N ARG A 424 -50.22 -1.11 -16.33
CA ARG A 424 -50.71 -2.45 -15.97
C ARG A 424 -50.50 -2.72 -14.50
N GLU A 425 -51.51 -3.22 -13.85
CA GLU A 425 -51.42 -3.67 -12.45
C GLU A 425 -50.76 -5.05 -12.39
N LEU A 426 -49.70 -5.16 -11.60
CA LEU A 426 -48.89 -6.38 -11.41
C LEU A 426 -48.59 -6.58 -9.93
N PRO A 427 -48.51 -7.85 -9.44
CA PRO A 427 -47.99 -8.12 -8.10
C PRO A 427 -46.56 -7.60 -7.95
N LEU A 428 -46.22 -7.03 -6.77
CA LEU A 428 -44.87 -6.57 -6.45
C LEU A 428 -43.82 -7.65 -6.66
N ARG A 429 -44.19 -8.91 -6.48
CA ARG A 429 -43.31 -10.06 -6.75
C ARG A 429 -42.73 -10.08 -8.16
N LYS A 430 -43.47 -9.58 -9.17
CA LYS A 430 -43.01 -9.56 -10.56
C LYS A 430 -41.85 -8.59 -10.80
N ILE A 431 -41.72 -7.60 -9.93
CA ILE A 431 -40.63 -6.62 -9.96
C ILE A 431 -39.66 -6.77 -8.78
N LYS A 432 -39.63 -7.96 -8.16
CA LYS A 432 -38.73 -8.22 -7.03
C LYS A 432 -37.28 -7.88 -7.41
N GLY A 433 -36.64 -7.01 -6.61
CA GLY A 433 -35.35 -6.41 -6.88
C GLY A 433 -35.42 -4.93 -7.20
N SER A 434 -36.63 -4.34 -7.38
CA SER A 434 -36.81 -2.88 -7.47
C SER A 434 -36.94 -2.24 -6.08
N PRO A 435 -36.74 -0.90 -5.93
CA PRO A 435 -36.74 -0.22 -4.62
C PRO A 435 -37.99 -0.47 -3.78
N GLU A 436 -39.15 -0.60 -4.40
CA GLU A 436 -40.45 -0.78 -3.74
C GLU A 436 -40.58 -2.16 -3.07
N THR A 437 -39.70 -3.10 -3.40
CA THR A 437 -39.73 -4.45 -2.85
C THR A 437 -38.87 -4.60 -1.58
N PHE A 438 -38.29 -3.49 -1.09
CA PHE A 438 -37.47 -3.47 0.12
C PHE A 438 -38.20 -2.82 1.30
N ASN A 439 -37.98 -3.37 2.50
CA ASN A 439 -38.46 -2.80 3.75
C ASN A 439 -37.50 -1.69 4.24
N LEU A 440 -37.62 -0.51 3.64
CA LEU A 440 -36.74 0.62 3.93
C LEU A 440 -36.79 1.07 5.40
N LYS A 441 -37.94 0.92 6.07
CA LYS A 441 -38.06 1.25 7.51
C LYS A 441 -37.20 0.34 8.37
N GLU A 442 -37.13 -0.93 8.02
CA GLU A 442 -36.29 -1.91 8.74
C GLU A 442 -34.79 -1.65 8.48
N ILE A 443 -34.40 -1.34 7.23
CA ILE A 443 -33.02 -0.91 6.92
C ILE A 443 -32.62 0.27 7.82
N GLN A 444 -33.46 1.29 7.93
CA GLN A 444 -33.19 2.47 8.77
C GLN A 444 -33.08 2.12 10.24
N ALA A 445 -33.97 1.24 10.75
CA ALA A 445 -33.95 0.79 12.13
C ALA A 445 -32.66 0.01 12.45
N ARG A 446 -32.31 -0.98 11.61
CA ARG A 446 -31.09 -1.78 11.79
C ARG A 446 -29.81 -0.95 11.69
N LEU A 447 -29.73 -0.02 10.73
CA LEU A 447 -28.59 0.89 10.65
C LEU A 447 -28.46 1.78 11.90
N SER A 448 -29.58 2.22 12.46
CA SER A 448 -29.58 3.00 13.72
C SER A 448 -29.08 2.16 14.90
N GLU A 449 -29.48 0.88 15.00
CA GLU A 449 -28.98 -0.06 16.00
C GLU A 449 -27.47 -0.29 15.85
N VAL A 450 -27.00 -0.60 14.63
CA VAL A 450 -25.59 -0.80 14.32
C VAL A 450 -24.75 0.44 14.67
N ARG A 451 -25.24 1.63 14.33
CA ARG A 451 -24.55 2.90 14.64
C ARG A 451 -24.52 3.20 16.14
N SER A 452 -25.49 2.71 16.92
CA SER A 452 -25.51 2.89 18.38
C SER A 452 -24.48 2.03 19.12
N GLY A 453 -23.77 1.14 18.43
CA GLY A 453 -22.80 0.20 19.04
C GLY A 453 -23.41 -0.95 19.82
N LYS A 454 -24.74 -1.12 19.79
CA LYS A 454 -25.42 -2.23 20.48
C LYS A 454 -25.20 -3.56 19.74
N PRO A 455 -25.26 -4.71 20.43
CA PRO A 455 -25.34 -6.00 19.78
C PRO A 455 -26.50 -6.01 18.78
N SER A 456 -26.23 -6.38 17.56
CA SER A 456 -27.18 -6.27 16.44
C SER A 456 -27.08 -7.50 15.57
N TYR A 457 -28.19 -7.84 14.91
CA TYR A 457 -28.25 -8.91 13.93
C TYR A 457 -28.68 -8.35 12.58
N TRP A 458 -28.19 -8.99 11.49
CA TRP A 458 -28.45 -8.56 10.12
C TRP A 458 -29.18 -9.64 9.35
N PRO A 459 -30.24 -9.32 8.59
CA PRO A 459 -30.94 -10.30 7.76
C PRO A 459 -30.14 -10.67 6.53
N VAL A 460 -30.36 -11.86 6.00
CA VAL A 460 -29.82 -12.31 4.70
C VAL A 460 -30.95 -12.75 3.78
N TYR A 461 -30.67 -12.71 2.50
CA TYR A 461 -31.54 -13.30 1.50
C TYR A 461 -31.12 -14.74 1.21
N ASP A 462 -31.97 -15.70 1.59
CA ASP A 462 -31.73 -17.12 1.28
C ASP A 462 -32.14 -17.41 -0.16
N ARG A 463 -31.15 -17.83 -0.95
CA ARG A 463 -31.37 -18.11 -2.39
C ARG A 463 -32.07 -19.43 -2.66
N GLN A 464 -32.06 -20.36 -1.72
CA GLN A 464 -32.79 -21.64 -1.85
C GLN A 464 -34.28 -21.45 -1.48
N LEU A 465 -34.55 -20.72 -0.41
CA LEU A 465 -35.91 -20.37 -0.02
C LEU A 465 -36.52 -19.28 -0.91
N HIS A 466 -35.67 -18.52 -1.62
CA HIS A 466 -36.04 -17.31 -2.33
C HIS A 466 -36.73 -16.24 -1.46
N ASP A 467 -36.36 -16.20 -0.17
CA ASP A 467 -36.99 -15.32 0.83
C ASP A 467 -35.97 -14.76 1.84
N PRO A 468 -36.23 -13.62 2.51
CA PRO A 468 -35.36 -13.11 3.55
C PRO A 468 -35.42 -13.98 4.82
N VAL A 469 -34.27 -14.13 5.47
CA VAL A 469 -34.13 -14.75 6.79
C VAL A 469 -33.66 -13.67 7.75
N THR A 470 -34.44 -13.42 8.79
CA THR A 470 -34.14 -12.42 9.81
C THR A 470 -33.03 -12.90 10.74
N ASP A 471 -32.27 -11.94 11.29
CA ASP A 471 -31.27 -12.15 12.35
C ASP A 471 -30.22 -13.24 12.05
N ALA A 472 -29.84 -13.40 10.78
CA ALA A 472 -28.99 -14.47 10.31
C ALA A 472 -27.49 -14.23 10.55
N ILE A 473 -27.05 -12.96 10.57
CA ILE A 473 -25.65 -12.56 10.79
C ILE A 473 -25.52 -11.77 12.08
N SER A 474 -24.66 -12.21 13.01
CA SER A 474 -24.25 -11.40 14.16
C SER A 474 -23.28 -10.31 13.67
N VAL A 475 -23.61 -9.04 13.97
CA VAL A 475 -22.77 -7.90 13.58
C VAL A 475 -21.62 -7.75 14.56
N ILE A 476 -20.39 -7.69 14.05
CA ILE A 476 -19.18 -7.51 14.90
C ILE A 476 -19.23 -6.18 15.66
N ASP A 477 -18.69 -6.16 16.88
CA ASP A 477 -18.73 -4.98 17.76
C ASP A 477 -17.69 -3.92 17.40
N ASN A 478 -16.60 -4.33 16.76
CA ASN A 478 -15.50 -3.47 16.35
C ASN A 478 -14.95 -3.93 15.01
N GLY A 479 -14.82 -3.02 14.05
CA GLY A 479 -14.32 -3.34 12.73
C GLY A 479 -14.94 -2.52 11.60
N ILE A 480 -14.74 -2.98 10.38
CA ILE A 480 -15.26 -2.37 9.16
C ILE A 480 -16.52 -3.15 8.73
N LEU A 481 -17.64 -2.48 8.65
CA LEU A 481 -18.89 -3.03 8.15
C LEU A 481 -19.14 -2.50 6.74
N VAL A 482 -19.13 -3.37 5.74
CA VAL A 482 -19.39 -2.98 4.35
C VAL A 482 -20.80 -3.38 3.97
N LEU A 483 -21.71 -2.42 4.02
CA LEU A 483 -23.07 -2.60 3.53
C LEU A 483 -23.07 -2.51 2.00
N GLU A 484 -23.51 -3.58 1.33
CA GLU A 484 -23.58 -3.62 -0.12
C GLU A 484 -25.01 -3.70 -0.64
N GLY A 485 -25.33 -2.90 -1.67
CA GLY A 485 -26.66 -2.90 -2.26
C GLY A 485 -26.83 -1.93 -3.43
N ASN A 486 -27.92 -2.10 -4.19
CA ASN A 486 -28.14 -1.28 -5.39
C ASN A 486 -28.51 0.18 -5.02
N TYR A 487 -29.32 0.38 -3.97
CA TYR A 487 -30.03 1.64 -3.71
C TYR A 487 -29.45 2.45 -2.55
N LEU A 488 -28.35 2.00 -1.95
CA LEU A 488 -27.78 2.64 -0.76
C LEU A 488 -27.35 4.11 -0.98
N LEU A 489 -27.08 4.49 -2.22
CA LEU A 489 -26.70 5.85 -2.60
C LEU A 489 -27.74 6.54 -3.48
N LEU A 490 -28.97 6.01 -3.53
CA LEU A 490 -30.06 6.60 -4.29
C LEU A 490 -30.49 7.92 -3.63
N ASP A 491 -30.53 9.01 -4.41
CA ASP A 491 -30.94 10.34 -3.94
C ASP A 491 -32.45 10.55 -4.08
N GLU A 492 -33.22 9.62 -3.51
CA GLU A 492 -34.68 9.66 -3.42
C GLU A 492 -35.15 9.68 -1.97
N ILE A 493 -36.37 10.20 -1.77
CA ILE A 493 -36.99 10.29 -0.43
C ILE A 493 -37.05 8.91 0.22
N GLY A 494 -36.59 8.83 1.46
CA GLY A 494 -36.48 7.59 2.23
C GLY A 494 -35.13 6.90 2.07
N TRP A 495 -34.57 6.81 0.86
CA TRP A 495 -33.25 6.24 0.60
C TRP A 495 -32.12 7.20 0.98
N ARG A 496 -32.25 8.48 0.66
CA ARG A 496 -31.23 9.51 0.98
C ARG A 496 -30.96 9.65 2.48
N GLU A 497 -31.94 9.34 3.33
CA GLU A 497 -31.79 9.39 4.78
C GLU A 497 -30.87 8.30 5.33
N LEU A 498 -30.61 7.24 4.56
CA LEU A 498 -29.63 6.20 4.93
C LEU A 498 -28.20 6.74 4.97
N HIS A 499 -27.87 7.73 4.11
CA HIS A 499 -26.52 8.25 3.94
C HIS A 499 -25.88 8.77 5.23
N ARG A 500 -26.70 9.26 6.19
CA ARG A 500 -26.23 9.74 7.50
C ARG A 500 -25.62 8.65 8.38
N HIS A 501 -25.85 7.38 8.04
CA HIS A 501 -25.33 6.26 8.79
C HIS A 501 -23.97 5.78 8.28
N ALA A 502 -23.53 6.23 7.12
CA ALA A 502 -22.27 5.82 6.53
C ALA A 502 -21.13 6.81 6.85
N ASP A 503 -19.94 6.28 7.08
CA ASP A 503 -18.70 7.02 7.26
C ASP A 503 -17.95 7.18 5.93
N LYS A 504 -18.12 6.21 5.00
CA LYS A 504 -17.55 6.24 3.66
C LYS A 504 -18.57 5.75 2.64
N LEU A 505 -18.62 6.43 1.49
CA LEU A 505 -19.51 6.11 0.37
C LEU A 505 -18.68 5.70 -0.84
N ILE A 506 -18.92 4.51 -1.37
CA ILE A 506 -18.24 3.96 -2.54
C ILE A 506 -19.30 3.59 -3.58
N PHE A 507 -19.12 4.07 -4.81
CA PHE A 507 -19.97 3.71 -5.93
C PHE A 507 -19.19 2.91 -6.96
N ILE A 508 -19.73 1.78 -7.41
CA ILE A 508 -19.15 0.99 -8.50
C ILE A 508 -20.07 1.01 -9.71
N ASN A 509 -19.53 1.35 -10.86
CA ASN A 509 -20.26 1.42 -12.12
C ASN A 509 -19.43 0.86 -13.28
N GLY A 510 -20.06 0.69 -14.43
CA GLY A 510 -19.42 0.22 -15.66
C GLY A 510 -20.37 0.20 -16.85
N PRO A 511 -19.91 -0.28 -18.01
CA PRO A 511 -20.72 -0.39 -19.21
C PRO A 511 -21.95 -1.28 -19.00
N GLU A 512 -23.11 -0.84 -19.51
CA GLU A 512 -24.35 -1.59 -19.41
C GLU A 512 -24.22 -3.00 -20.03
N SER A 513 -23.44 -3.13 -21.09
CA SER A 513 -23.14 -4.41 -21.76
C SER A 513 -22.58 -5.46 -20.79
N ILE A 514 -21.66 -5.06 -19.93
CA ILE A 514 -21.04 -5.90 -18.91
C ILE A 514 -22.06 -6.24 -17.80
N MET A 515 -22.77 -5.22 -17.29
CA MET A 515 -23.78 -5.41 -16.25
C MET A 515 -24.86 -6.39 -16.71
N ARG A 516 -25.38 -6.20 -17.92
CA ARG A 516 -26.37 -7.08 -18.54
C ARG A 516 -25.85 -8.52 -18.64
N LYS A 517 -24.64 -8.71 -19.16
CA LYS A 517 -23.99 -10.03 -19.27
C LYS A 517 -23.93 -10.74 -17.92
N ASN A 518 -23.51 -10.03 -16.87
CA ASN A 518 -23.38 -10.58 -15.52
C ASN A 518 -24.74 -10.97 -14.93
N VAL A 519 -25.74 -10.09 -15.07
CA VAL A 519 -27.10 -10.32 -14.56
C VAL A 519 -27.75 -11.50 -15.26
N VAL A 520 -27.68 -11.57 -16.61
CA VAL A 520 -28.24 -12.68 -17.38
C VAL A 520 -27.59 -14.00 -16.97
N LYS A 521 -26.27 -14.05 -16.82
CA LYS A 521 -25.57 -15.25 -16.31
C LYS A 521 -26.03 -15.64 -14.90
N ARG A 522 -26.23 -14.65 -14.02
CA ARG A 522 -26.74 -14.90 -12.65
C ARG A 522 -28.15 -15.52 -12.69
N HIS A 523 -29.05 -15.00 -13.54
CA HIS A 523 -30.39 -15.55 -13.71
C HIS A 523 -30.36 -16.99 -14.23
N GLN A 524 -29.48 -17.30 -15.21
CA GLN A 524 -29.31 -18.65 -15.73
C GLN A 524 -28.81 -19.65 -14.67
N ARG A 525 -27.86 -19.23 -13.82
CA ARG A 525 -27.41 -20.03 -12.65
C ARG A 525 -28.56 -20.29 -11.68
N GLY A 526 -29.48 -19.35 -11.53
CA GLY A 526 -30.71 -19.49 -10.74
C GLY A 526 -31.81 -20.31 -11.41
N GLY A 527 -31.52 -20.98 -12.56
CA GLY A 527 -32.43 -21.93 -13.23
C GLY A 527 -33.29 -21.35 -14.34
N LEU A 528 -33.16 -20.04 -14.68
CA LEU A 528 -33.91 -19.48 -15.82
C LEU A 528 -33.23 -19.81 -17.15
N SER A 529 -34.04 -20.02 -18.20
CA SER A 529 -33.54 -20.07 -19.56
C SER A 529 -32.92 -18.74 -19.99
N LEU A 530 -32.17 -18.74 -21.09
CA LEU A 530 -31.60 -17.51 -21.65
C LEU A 530 -32.69 -16.46 -21.99
N GLU A 531 -33.78 -16.92 -22.61
CA GLU A 531 -34.90 -16.07 -23.02
C GLU A 531 -35.59 -15.43 -21.81
N GLU A 532 -35.93 -16.22 -20.79
CA GLU A 532 -36.52 -15.73 -19.53
C GLU A 532 -35.59 -14.78 -18.81
N SER A 533 -34.28 -15.06 -18.81
CA SER A 533 -33.25 -14.18 -18.21
C SER A 533 -33.18 -12.81 -18.89
N ILE A 534 -33.29 -12.76 -20.22
CA ILE A 534 -33.32 -11.51 -21.00
C ILE A 534 -34.60 -10.73 -20.74
N ILE A 535 -35.77 -11.41 -20.71
CA ILE A 535 -37.05 -10.79 -20.40
C ILE A 535 -37.00 -10.15 -19.00
N ARG A 536 -36.53 -10.90 -18.01
CA ARG A 536 -36.40 -10.43 -16.64
C ARG A 536 -35.44 -9.23 -16.52
N TYR A 537 -34.28 -9.31 -17.19
CA TYR A 537 -33.34 -8.19 -17.25
C TYR A 537 -34.02 -6.91 -17.76
N ASN A 538 -34.73 -6.99 -18.90
CA ASN A 538 -35.38 -5.83 -19.49
C ASN A 538 -36.52 -5.26 -18.61
N LEU A 539 -37.22 -6.14 -17.90
CA LEU A 539 -38.35 -5.74 -17.05
C LEU A 539 -37.91 -5.07 -15.75
N VAL A 540 -36.83 -5.56 -15.13
CA VAL A 540 -36.43 -5.16 -13.77
C VAL A 540 -35.03 -4.57 -13.75
N ASP A 541 -34.01 -5.37 -14.10
CA ASP A 541 -32.62 -4.98 -13.85
C ASP A 541 -32.15 -3.79 -14.71
N HIS A 542 -32.63 -3.69 -15.94
CA HIS A 542 -32.34 -2.53 -16.80
C HIS A 542 -32.95 -1.22 -16.25
N GLN A 543 -34.16 -1.29 -15.68
CA GLN A 543 -34.78 -0.11 -15.05
C GLN A 543 -34.00 0.28 -13.80
N ASN A 544 -33.59 -0.68 -13.02
CA ASN A 544 -32.75 -0.46 -11.83
C ASN A 544 -31.37 0.09 -12.19
N TYR A 545 -30.76 -0.41 -13.31
CA TYR A 545 -29.50 0.14 -13.82
C TYR A 545 -29.64 1.64 -14.14
N LYS A 546 -30.70 2.02 -14.85
CA LYS A 546 -30.97 3.43 -15.19
C LYS A 546 -31.20 4.27 -13.94
N LEU A 547 -32.07 3.80 -13.04
CA LEU A 547 -32.43 4.49 -11.82
C LEU A 547 -31.20 4.83 -10.96
N VAL A 548 -30.35 3.82 -10.71
CA VAL A 548 -29.16 3.96 -9.87
C VAL A 548 -28.13 4.91 -10.49
N ASN A 549 -27.99 4.92 -11.81
CA ASN A 549 -27.03 5.80 -12.50
C ASN A 549 -27.51 7.24 -12.68
N THR A 550 -28.85 7.47 -12.69
CA THR A 550 -29.42 8.81 -12.91
C THR A 550 -29.63 9.58 -11.62
N ASN A 551 -29.94 8.88 -10.52
CA ASN A 551 -30.32 9.48 -9.25
C ASN A 551 -29.30 9.16 -8.14
N LEU A 552 -28.02 9.28 -8.48
CA LEU A 552 -26.93 9.01 -7.56
C LEU A 552 -26.59 10.24 -6.72
N LYS A 553 -26.46 10.07 -5.40
CA LYS A 553 -25.84 11.06 -4.55
C LYS A 553 -24.37 11.28 -4.96
N GLU A 554 -23.89 12.50 -4.89
CA GLU A 554 -22.49 12.83 -5.09
C GLU A 554 -21.60 12.05 -4.11
N VAL A 555 -20.60 11.35 -4.63
CA VAL A 555 -19.64 10.54 -3.87
C VAL A 555 -18.23 10.86 -4.34
N ASN A 556 -17.27 10.68 -3.43
CA ASN A 556 -15.86 10.97 -3.67
C ASN A 556 -15.00 9.71 -3.91
N THR A 557 -15.61 8.53 -3.93
CA THR A 557 -14.93 7.26 -4.24
C THR A 557 -15.73 6.51 -5.29
N ILE A 558 -15.25 6.51 -6.53
CA ILE A 558 -15.91 5.86 -7.68
C ILE A 558 -14.98 4.79 -8.25
N LEU A 559 -15.47 3.56 -8.27
CA LEU A 559 -14.86 2.42 -8.93
C LEU A 559 -15.48 2.24 -10.31
N GLN A 560 -14.68 2.29 -11.36
CA GLN A 560 -15.14 2.17 -12.75
C GLN A 560 -14.69 0.84 -13.35
N ILE A 561 -15.63 0.04 -13.81
CA ILE A 561 -15.38 -1.17 -14.60
C ILE A 561 -15.22 -0.77 -16.07
N ASP A 562 -14.18 -1.25 -16.74
CA ASP A 562 -13.98 -1.07 -18.18
C ASP A 562 -14.58 -2.22 -19.02
N GLU A 563 -14.47 -2.11 -20.35
CA GLU A 563 -14.97 -3.13 -21.30
C GLU A 563 -14.28 -4.51 -21.15
N ASN A 564 -13.11 -4.56 -20.52
CA ASN A 564 -12.36 -5.78 -20.25
C ASN A 564 -12.63 -6.33 -18.84
N CYS A 565 -13.61 -5.77 -18.12
CA CYS A 565 -13.93 -6.10 -16.73
C CYS A 565 -12.84 -5.73 -15.71
N ASN A 566 -11.88 -4.85 -16.03
CA ASN A 566 -10.93 -4.32 -15.05
C ASN A 566 -11.59 -3.20 -14.24
N ILE A 567 -11.25 -3.13 -12.96
CA ILE A 567 -11.74 -2.09 -12.05
C ILE A 567 -10.63 -1.07 -11.81
N ARG A 568 -10.98 0.22 -11.85
CA ARG A 568 -10.08 1.32 -11.52
C ARG A 568 -10.76 2.35 -10.63
N LEU A 569 -9.98 3.02 -9.81
CA LEU A 569 -10.42 4.20 -9.06
C LEU A 569 -10.44 5.41 -10.02
N VAL A 570 -11.54 6.15 -10.05
CA VAL A 570 -11.71 7.33 -10.91
C VAL A 570 -11.67 8.61 -10.10
N SER A 571 -12.14 8.57 -8.86
CA SER A 571 -12.14 9.71 -7.93
C SER A 571 -12.19 9.22 -6.48
#